data_26f65d126f9a9f62f1d92cfc17da381b
#
_entry.id   26f65d126f9a9f62f1d92cfc17da381b
#
_cell.length_a   1.000
_cell.length_b   1.000
_cell.length_c   1.000
_cell.angle_alpha   90.00
_cell.angle_beta   90.00
_cell.angle_gamma   90.00
#
_symmetry.space_group_name_H-M   'P 1'
#
loop_
_entity.id
_entity.type
_entity.pdbx_description
1 polymer ?
#
loop_
_entity_poly.entity_id
_entity_poly.type
_entity_poly.pdbx_seq_one_letter_code
_entity_poly.pdbx_strand_id
1 'polypeptide(L)'
;VIRFIGALMNQNKYEGNLYIYCHSDLVYIIKTITELIVQKKFCKLDERMFLVPLQDGDTKEILDNEVTFFDIKSTKAKQYGFSLLQPNGERIVFTGDEPYRDAIREHVEGSTWLLHEAFCLYSQREIFKPYEKFHSTVKDACQLAEELKLPNLLLWHTEDKNILQRKTLYAEEGKQYYHGNLFIPDDGEIINLINQ
;
A
#
# COMPACT_ATOMS: atom_id res chain seq x y z
N VAL A 1 -13.60 4.30 2.99
CA VAL A 1 -13.19 3.89 4.35
C VAL A 1 -14.30 4.20 5.34
N ILE A 2 -14.70 5.46 5.58
CA ILE A 2 -15.64 5.87 6.64
C ILE A 2 -17.02 5.20 6.49
N ARG A 3 -17.57 5.13 5.27
CA ARG A 3 -18.84 4.39 5.02
C ARG A 3 -18.71 2.90 5.28
N PHE A 4 -17.59 2.30 4.93
CA PHE A 4 -17.29 0.90 5.18
C PHE A 4 -17.23 0.62 6.69
N ILE A 5 -16.51 1.45 7.44
CA ILE A 5 -16.43 1.38 8.91
C ILE A 5 -17.83 1.49 9.53
N GLY A 6 -18.62 2.49 9.11
CA GLY A 6 -19.99 2.66 9.60
C GLY A 6 -20.88 1.45 9.30
N ALA A 7 -20.77 0.86 8.12
CA ALA A 7 -21.52 -0.34 7.76
C ALA A 7 -21.11 -1.57 8.59
N LEU A 8 -19.81 -1.78 8.79
CA LEU A 8 -19.30 -2.87 9.64
C LEU A 8 -19.78 -2.74 11.08
N MET A 9 -19.71 -1.53 11.65
CA MET A 9 -20.05 -1.29 13.04
C MET A 9 -21.55 -1.36 13.33
N ASN A 10 -22.39 -0.93 12.37
CA ASN A 10 -23.84 -0.88 12.57
C ASN A 10 -24.59 -2.19 12.31
N GLN A 11 -24.03 -3.11 11.53
CA GLN A 11 -24.74 -4.32 11.11
C GLN A 11 -24.54 -5.52 12.03
N ASN A 12 -23.87 -5.37 13.16
CA ASN A 12 -23.46 -6.46 14.06
C ASN A 12 -22.77 -7.64 13.33
N LYS A 13 -22.26 -7.39 12.13
CA LYS A 13 -21.55 -8.39 11.31
C LYS A 13 -20.09 -8.54 11.69
N TYR A 14 -19.60 -7.63 12.52
CA TYR A 14 -18.22 -7.64 12.97
C TYR A 14 -18.20 -7.70 14.51
N GLU A 15 -17.64 -8.78 15.02
CA GLU A 15 -17.38 -8.97 16.44
C GLU A 15 -15.91 -8.62 16.72
N GLY A 16 -15.64 -7.88 17.80
CA GLY A 16 -14.29 -7.46 18.19
C GLY A 16 -14.01 -5.98 17.93
N ASN A 17 -12.74 -5.61 18.11
CA ASN A 17 -12.26 -4.25 17.95
C ASN A 17 -11.63 -4.03 16.58
N LEU A 18 -11.82 -2.83 16.03
CA LEU A 18 -11.15 -2.38 14.80
C LEU A 18 -10.07 -1.36 15.17
N TYR A 19 -8.84 -1.63 14.79
CA TYR A 19 -7.71 -0.72 14.94
C TYR A 19 -7.35 -0.12 13.59
N ILE A 20 -7.31 1.21 13.50
CA ILE A 20 -6.96 1.97 12.31
C ILE A 20 -5.65 2.69 12.60
N TYR A 21 -4.58 2.18 12.03
CA TYR A 21 -3.25 2.77 12.11
C TYR A 21 -3.13 3.89 11.10
N CYS A 22 -2.78 5.09 11.55
CA CYS A 22 -2.61 6.24 10.67
C CYS A 22 -1.60 7.22 11.26
N HIS A 23 -0.95 8.03 10.42
CA HIS A 23 -0.06 9.06 10.95
C HIS A 23 -0.84 10.06 11.83
N SER A 24 -0.19 10.55 12.88
CA SER A 24 -0.83 11.31 13.97
C SER A 24 -1.67 12.50 13.50
N ASP A 25 -1.26 13.16 12.40
CA ASP A 25 -1.96 14.34 11.87
C ASP A 25 -3.35 13.99 11.30
N LEU A 26 -3.59 12.73 10.90
CA LEU A 26 -4.89 12.26 10.40
C LEU A 26 -5.90 11.92 11.48
N VAL A 27 -5.46 11.64 12.71
CA VAL A 27 -6.36 11.18 13.79
C VAL A 27 -7.52 12.13 14.02
N TYR A 28 -7.23 13.43 14.18
CA TYR A 28 -8.27 14.44 14.36
C TYR A 28 -9.20 14.54 13.16
N ILE A 29 -8.66 14.52 11.96
CA ILE A 29 -9.41 14.63 10.70
C ILE A 29 -10.35 13.43 10.55
N ILE A 30 -9.85 12.20 10.71
CA ILE A 30 -10.65 10.97 10.60
C ILE A 30 -11.76 10.97 11.67
N LYS A 31 -11.42 11.34 12.91
CA LYS A 31 -12.40 11.42 14.01
C LYS A 31 -13.52 12.39 13.66
N THR A 32 -13.18 13.62 13.28
CA THR A 32 -14.17 14.67 12.93
C THR A 32 -15.06 14.24 11.77
N ILE A 33 -14.50 13.75 10.67
CA ILE A 33 -15.28 13.32 9.51
C ILE A 33 -16.16 12.12 9.86
N THR A 34 -15.65 11.17 10.64
CA THR A 34 -16.43 10.00 11.06
C THR A 34 -17.62 10.40 11.92
N GLU A 35 -17.43 11.28 12.89
CA GLU A 35 -18.52 11.79 13.75
C GLU A 35 -19.59 12.54 12.93
N LEU A 36 -19.18 13.32 11.94
CA LEU A 36 -20.11 14.07 11.09
C LEU A 36 -20.90 13.17 10.13
N ILE A 37 -20.27 12.18 9.51
CA ILE A 37 -20.91 11.33 8.49
C ILE A 37 -21.71 10.19 9.11
N VAL A 38 -21.18 9.53 10.15
CA VAL A 38 -21.76 8.31 10.71
C VAL A 38 -22.65 8.58 11.92
N GLN A 39 -22.69 9.77 12.40
CA GLN A 39 -23.26 10.20 13.69
C GLN A 39 -22.56 9.51 14.88
N LYS A 40 -22.21 10.28 15.89
CA LYS A 40 -21.40 9.86 17.04
C LYS A 40 -21.84 8.54 17.69
N LYS A 41 -23.15 8.31 17.83
CA LYS A 41 -23.71 7.08 18.44
C LYS A 41 -23.48 5.80 17.62
N PHE A 42 -23.21 5.91 16.31
CA PHE A 42 -23.03 4.76 15.43
C PHE A 42 -21.59 4.49 15.04
N CYS A 43 -20.67 5.43 15.25
CA CYS A 43 -19.27 5.24 14.82
C CYS A 43 -18.46 4.37 15.78
N LYS A 44 -18.95 4.14 17.02
CA LYS A 44 -18.25 3.33 18.02
C LYS A 44 -16.79 3.73 18.27
N LEU A 45 -16.48 5.00 18.03
CA LEU A 45 -15.17 5.58 18.32
C LEU A 45 -14.84 5.44 19.80
N ASP A 46 -13.63 5.00 20.09
CA ASP A 46 -13.10 4.76 21.43
C ASP A 46 -13.84 3.66 22.23
N GLU A 47 -14.85 3.00 21.62
CA GLU A 47 -15.54 1.83 22.20
C GLU A 47 -15.10 0.53 21.54
N ARG A 48 -15.15 0.47 20.21
CA ARG A 48 -14.79 -0.69 19.36
C ARG A 48 -13.92 -0.31 18.16
N MET A 49 -13.87 0.96 17.79
CA MET A 49 -13.04 1.50 16.74
C MET A 49 -11.99 2.44 17.35
N PHE A 50 -10.74 2.10 17.19
CA PHE A 50 -9.61 2.82 17.76
C PHE A 50 -8.73 3.37 16.66
N LEU A 51 -8.48 4.68 16.67
CA LEU A 51 -7.49 5.32 15.83
C LEU A 51 -6.14 5.26 16.54
N VAL A 52 -5.18 4.58 15.95
CA VAL A 52 -3.84 4.39 16.52
C VAL A 52 -2.88 5.38 15.85
N PRO A 53 -2.49 6.46 16.53
CA PRO A 53 -1.55 7.43 15.97
C PRO A 53 -0.16 6.82 15.78
N LEU A 54 0.45 7.10 14.64
CA LEU A 54 1.80 6.67 14.29
C LEU A 54 2.71 7.87 14.06
N GLN A 55 3.97 7.68 14.41
CA GLN A 55 5.10 8.53 14.02
C GLN A 55 5.99 7.80 13.02
N ASP A 56 6.84 8.55 12.31
CA ASP A 56 7.86 7.99 11.41
C ASP A 56 8.81 7.06 12.20
N GLY A 57 8.96 5.83 11.76
CA GLY A 57 9.76 4.80 12.40
C GLY A 57 9.04 3.99 13.50
N ASP A 58 7.77 4.27 13.80
CA ASP A 58 7.03 3.49 14.80
C ASP A 58 6.90 2.03 14.39
N THR A 59 7.18 1.13 15.34
CA THR A 59 7.00 -0.32 15.18
C THR A 59 5.88 -0.82 16.09
N LYS A 60 5.03 -1.69 15.57
CA LYS A 60 3.90 -2.32 16.26
C LYS A 60 3.88 -3.82 15.97
N GLU A 61 3.45 -4.60 16.94
CA GLU A 61 3.07 -6.00 16.71
C GLU A 61 1.62 -6.05 16.21
N ILE A 62 1.40 -6.60 15.02
CA ILE A 62 0.09 -6.69 14.37
C ILE A 62 -0.07 -8.10 13.80
N LEU A 63 -1.04 -8.88 14.31
CA LEU A 63 -1.30 -10.25 13.88
C LEU A 63 -0.02 -11.11 13.87
N ASP A 64 0.71 -11.10 14.97
CA ASP A 64 1.97 -11.84 15.19
C ASP A 64 3.13 -11.45 14.23
N ASN A 65 3.01 -10.30 13.57
CA ASN A 65 4.08 -9.75 12.73
C ASN A 65 4.57 -8.42 13.30
N GLU A 66 5.87 -8.17 13.13
CA GLU A 66 6.46 -6.87 13.44
C GLU A 66 6.25 -5.93 12.25
N VAL A 67 5.55 -4.82 12.46
CA VAL A 67 5.22 -3.85 11.43
C VAL A 67 5.84 -2.51 11.77
N THR A 68 6.80 -2.07 10.96
CA THR A 68 7.43 -0.74 11.06
C THR A 68 6.80 0.20 10.04
N PHE A 69 6.31 1.35 10.49
CA PHE A 69 5.72 2.38 9.64
C PHE A 69 6.73 3.49 9.36
N PHE A 70 6.82 3.93 8.13
CA PHE A 70 7.76 4.98 7.72
C PHE A 70 7.12 6.01 6.79
N ASP A 71 7.56 7.26 6.90
CA ASP A 71 7.14 8.35 6.03
C ASP A 71 7.78 8.17 4.65
N ILE A 72 6.97 8.01 3.60
CA ILE A 72 7.46 7.86 2.21
C ILE A 72 8.00 9.15 1.62
N LYS A 73 8.00 10.25 2.38
CA LYS A 73 8.42 11.60 1.96
C LYS A 73 7.63 12.11 0.76
N SER A 74 6.32 11.87 0.78
CA SER A 74 5.40 12.35 -0.23
C SER A 74 5.46 13.88 -0.41
N THR A 75 5.35 14.33 -1.65
CA THR A 75 5.29 15.77 -1.98
C THR A 75 3.87 16.33 -2.08
N LYS A 76 2.85 15.45 -2.07
CA LYS A 76 1.43 15.85 -2.12
C LYS A 76 0.86 16.05 -0.72
N ALA A 77 0.88 14.99 0.06
CA ALA A 77 0.40 14.96 1.43
C ALA A 77 1.17 13.88 2.19
N LYS A 78 1.36 14.06 3.48
CA LYS A 78 2.06 13.08 4.33
C LYS A 78 1.42 11.70 4.19
N GLN A 79 2.22 10.72 3.82
CA GLN A 79 1.82 9.33 3.64
C GLN A 79 2.84 8.41 4.27
N TYR A 80 2.36 7.27 4.79
CA TYR A 80 3.22 6.24 5.35
C TYR A 80 3.17 4.97 4.52
N GLY A 81 4.34 4.40 4.29
CA GLY A 81 4.52 3.01 3.93
C GLY A 81 4.65 2.15 5.18
N PHE A 82 4.81 0.85 4.98
CA PHE A 82 5.15 -0.06 6.06
C PHE A 82 6.08 -1.17 5.60
N SER A 83 6.88 -1.68 6.54
CA SER A 83 7.66 -2.90 6.42
C SER A 83 7.12 -3.91 7.43
N LEU A 84 6.65 -5.05 6.95
CA LEU A 84 6.14 -6.15 7.77
C LEU A 84 7.18 -7.26 7.77
N LEU A 85 7.71 -7.58 8.95
CA LEU A 85 8.60 -8.71 9.17
C LEU A 85 7.78 -9.89 9.70
N GLN A 86 7.76 -10.98 8.92
CA GLN A 86 7.10 -12.21 9.30
C GLN A 86 7.96 -13.05 10.24
N PRO A 87 7.37 -13.96 11.05
CA PRO A 87 8.11 -14.85 11.94
C PRO A 87 9.13 -15.76 11.23
N ASN A 88 8.93 -16.05 9.93
CA ASN A 88 9.87 -16.81 9.11
C ASN A 88 11.06 -15.99 8.59
N GLY A 89 11.13 -14.70 8.93
CA GLY A 89 12.18 -13.77 8.49
C GLY A 89 11.93 -13.11 7.14
N GLU A 90 10.83 -13.40 6.45
CA GLU A 90 10.48 -12.71 5.22
C GLU A 90 9.97 -11.30 5.51
N ARG A 91 10.40 -10.35 4.68
CA ARG A 91 10.03 -8.94 4.83
C ARG A 91 9.23 -8.45 3.63
N ILE A 92 8.02 -7.98 3.90
CA ILE A 92 7.08 -7.42 2.94
C ILE A 92 7.06 -5.90 3.10
N VAL A 93 7.33 -5.16 2.03
CA VAL A 93 7.35 -3.69 2.07
C VAL A 93 6.31 -3.11 1.14
N PHE A 94 5.52 -2.18 1.67
CA PHE A 94 4.53 -1.40 0.95
C PHE A 94 4.94 0.07 0.95
N THR A 95 5.08 0.67 -0.23
CA THR A 95 5.65 2.01 -0.41
C THR A 95 4.63 3.11 -0.71
N GLY A 96 3.33 2.83 -0.53
CA GLY A 96 2.28 3.83 -0.81
C GLY A 96 1.99 3.98 -2.30
N ASP A 97 1.29 5.06 -2.67
CA ASP A 97 0.81 5.35 -4.03
C ASP A 97 1.58 6.49 -4.72
N GLU A 98 2.87 6.59 -4.43
CA GLU A 98 3.80 7.54 -5.06
C GLU A 98 5.09 6.85 -5.50
N PRO A 99 5.87 7.47 -6.41
CA PRO A 99 7.17 6.98 -6.82
C PRO A 99 8.11 6.76 -5.63
N TYR A 100 8.90 5.70 -5.71
CA TYR A 100 9.99 5.45 -4.78
C TYR A 100 10.93 6.64 -4.66
N ARG A 101 11.49 6.84 -3.47
CA ARG A 101 12.51 7.85 -3.16
C ARG A 101 13.64 7.20 -2.38
N ASP A 102 14.88 7.56 -2.69
CA ASP A 102 16.05 7.04 -1.97
C ASP A 102 16.02 7.27 -0.46
N ALA A 103 15.29 8.27 0.00
CA ALA A 103 15.10 8.55 1.41
C ALA A 103 14.46 7.38 2.21
N ILE A 104 13.81 6.43 1.53
CA ILE A 104 13.23 5.23 2.15
C ILE A 104 13.96 3.93 1.79
N ARG A 105 15.16 4.04 1.21
CA ARG A 105 15.94 2.90 0.72
C ARG A 105 16.18 1.85 1.80
N GLU A 106 16.51 2.28 3.02
CA GLU A 106 16.77 1.39 4.15
C GLU A 106 15.58 0.46 4.50
N HIS A 107 14.34 0.93 4.24
CA HIS A 107 13.14 0.13 4.46
C HIS A 107 12.89 -0.89 3.33
N VAL A 108 13.34 -0.59 2.11
CA VAL A 108 13.04 -1.39 0.91
C VAL A 108 14.14 -2.39 0.59
N GLU A 109 15.41 -1.98 0.72
CA GLU A 109 16.55 -2.81 0.35
C GLU A 109 16.59 -4.12 1.17
N GLY A 110 16.81 -5.25 0.47
CA GLY A 110 16.83 -6.59 1.07
C GLY A 110 15.44 -7.10 1.50
N SER A 111 14.32 -6.48 1.08
CA SER A 111 12.99 -7.05 1.29
C SER A 111 12.76 -8.28 0.41
N THR A 112 11.94 -9.21 0.90
CA THR A 112 11.51 -10.39 0.14
C THR A 112 10.42 -10.03 -0.86
N TRP A 113 9.55 -9.09 -0.50
CA TRP A 113 8.45 -8.59 -1.31
C TRP A 113 8.43 -7.07 -1.32
N LEU A 114 8.34 -6.49 -2.52
CA LEU A 114 8.02 -5.09 -2.71
C LEU A 114 6.62 -4.95 -3.33
N LEU A 115 5.72 -4.26 -2.65
CA LEU A 115 4.44 -3.82 -3.15
C LEU A 115 4.57 -2.35 -3.56
N HIS A 116 4.65 -2.09 -4.88
CA HIS A 116 4.90 -0.76 -5.42
C HIS A 116 3.84 -0.36 -6.43
N GLU A 117 3.51 0.92 -6.48
CA GLU A 117 2.58 1.44 -7.46
C GLU A 117 3.19 1.40 -8.87
N ALA A 118 2.34 1.17 -9.88
CA ALA A 118 2.69 1.27 -11.28
C ALA A 118 1.47 1.75 -12.08
N PHE A 119 1.29 3.06 -12.10
CA PHE A 119 0.07 3.69 -12.59
C PHE A 119 -0.27 3.29 -14.03
N CYS A 120 0.73 3.26 -14.93
CA CYS A 120 0.52 2.88 -16.33
C CYS A 120 1.78 2.25 -16.95
N LEU A 121 1.62 1.70 -18.14
CA LEU A 121 2.74 1.30 -18.99
C LEU A 121 3.61 2.52 -19.33
N TYR A 122 4.92 2.35 -19.35
CA TYR A 122 5.86 3.37 -19.82
C TYR A 122 5.60 3.74 -21.28
N SER A 123 5.24 2.74 -22.11
CA SER A 123 4.85 2.95 -23.52
C SER A 123 3.63 3.88 -23.68
N GLN A 124 2.80 4.01 -22.65
CA GLN A 124 1.60 4.86 -22.64
C GLN A 124 1.75 6.13 -21.78
N ARG A 125 2.96 6.45 -21.31
CA ARG A 125 3.22 7.60 -20.42
C ARG A 125 2.75 8.94 -20.97
N GLU A 126 2.80 9.12 -22.30
CA GLU A 126 2.34 10.36 -22.95
C GLU A 126 0.82 10.52 -22.90
N ILE A 127 0.08 9.41 -22.80
CA ILE A 127 -1.39 9.40 -22.69
C ILE A 127 -1.82 9.66 -21.25
N PHE A 128 -1.22 8.95 -20.30
CA PHE A 128 -1.63 8.96 -18.91
C PHE A 128 -0.94 10.01 -18.03
N LYS A 129 0.21 10.54 -18.51
CA LYS A 129 1.00 11.55 -17.81
C LYS A 129 1.31 11.20 -16.34
N PRO A 130 1.89 10.01 -16.06
CA PRO A 130 2.12 9.55 -14.69
C PRO A 130 3.00 10.51 -13.90
N TYR A 131 4.06 11.01 -14.49
CA TYR A 131 5.02 11.88 -13.79
C TYR A 131 4.43 13.24 -13.39
N GLU A 132 3.50 13.80 -14.20
CA GLU A 132 2.77 15.02 -13.86
C GLU A 132 1.81 14.81 -12.67
N LYS A 133 1.40 13.54 -12.44
CA LYS A 133 0.51 13.12 -11.36
C LYS A 133 1.26 12.54 -10.16
N PHE A 134 2.59 12.54 -10.20
CA PHE A 134 3.47 11.94 -9.20
C PHE A 134 3.22 10.43 -9.06
N HIS A 135 3.26 9.70 -10.17
CA HIS A 135 3.16 8.25 -10.22
C HIS A 135 4.30 7.65 -11.05
N SER A 136 4.60 6.38 -10.78
CA SER A 136 5.54 5.56 -11.53
C SER A 136 4.86 4.86 -12.70
N THR A 137 5.67 4.40 -13.64
CA THR A 137 5.26 3.44 -14.68
C THR A 137 5.68 2.02 -14.29
N VAL A 138 5.20 1.03 -15.04
CA VAL A 138 5.66 -0.37 -14.93
C VAL A 138 7.18 -0.46 -15.04
N LYS A 139 7.77 0.26 -16.01
CA LYS A 139 9.22 0.31 -16.18
C LYS A 139 9.94 0.81 -14.92
N ASP A 140 9.46 1.92 -14.34
CA ASP A 140 10.12 2.53 -13.17
C ASP A 140 10.11 1.57 -11.97
N ALA A 141 8.96 0.97 -11.68
CA ALA A 141 8.83 -0.02 -10.60
C ALA A 141 9.70 -1.26 -10.82
N CYS A 142 9.73 -1.77 -12.05
CA CYS A 142 10.53 -2.93 -12.43
C CYS A 142 12.04 -2.65 -12.37
N GLN A 143 12.49 -1.49 -12.87
CA GLN A 143 13.90 -1.09 -12.78
C GLN A 143 14.35 -0.92 -11.32
N LEU A 144 13.51 -0.36 -10.47
CA LEU A 144 13.79 -0.26 -9.03
C LEU A 144 13.99 -1.65 -8.40
N ALA A 145 13.07 -2.58 -8.65
CA ALA A 145 13.15 -3.93 -8.10
C ALA A 145 14.39 -4.68 -8.61
N GLU A 146 14.75 -4.50 -9.88
CA GLU A 146 15.98 -5.07 -10.46
C GLU A 146 17.23 -4.48 -9.84
N GLU A 147 17.31 -3.13 -9.71
CA GLU A 147 18.46 -2.45 -9.09
C GLU A 147 18.70 -2.91 -7.66
N LEU A 148 17.62 -3.01 -6.88
CA LEU A 148 17.69 -3.45 -5.48
C LEU A 148 17.77 -4.98 -5.34
N LYS A 149 17.77 -5.74 -6.45
CA LYS A 149 17.82 -7.20 -6.49
C LYS A 149 16.74 -7.87 -5.64
N LEU A 150 15.55 -7.33 -5.66
CA LEU A 150 14.42 -7.85 -4.89
C LEU A 150 13.86 -9.10 -5.58
N PRO A 151 13.57 -10.19 -4.85
CA PRO A 151 13.09 -11.42 -5.47
C PRO A 151 11.66 -11.35 -5.98
N ASN A 152 10.77 -10.56 -5.34
CA ASN A 152 9.37 -10.47 -5.71
C ASN A 152 8.89 -9.02 -5.77
N LEU A 153 8.24 -8.65 -6.88
CA LEU A 153 7.58 -7.36 -7.09
C LEU A 153 6.10 -7.56 -7.37
N LEU A 154 5.25 -6.91 -6.58
CA LEU A 154 3.81 -6.84 -6.81
C LEU A 154 3.43 -5.42 -7.20
N LEU A 155 2.83 -5.26 -8.38
CA LEU A 155 2.35 -3.98 -8.88
C LEU A 155 0.90 -3.75 -8.48
N TRP A 156 0.60 -2.55 -8.01
CA TRP A 156 -0.73 -2.12 -7.63
C TRP A 156 -0.99 -0.67 -8.09
N HIS A 157 -2.15 -0.09 -7.78
CA HIS A 157 -2.53 1.29 -8.15
C HIS A 157 -2.39 1.57 -9.65
N THR A 158 -2.99 0.72 -10.44
CA THR A 158 -2.93 0.74 -11.90
C THR A 158 -4.12 1.49 -12.50
N GLU A 159 -3.95 2.05 -13.70
CA GLU A 159 -5.05 2.68 -14.44
C GLU A 159 -6.09 1.68 -14.93
N ASP A 160 -7.33 2.13 -15.22
CA ASP A 160 -8.46 1.26 -15.53
C ASP A 160 -8.71 1.02 -17.03
N LYS A 161 -8.09 1.79 -17.95
CA LYS A 161 -8.34 1.65 -19.38
C LYS A 161 -7.91 0.30 -19.95
N ASN A 162 -6.85 -0.28 -19.37
CA ASN A 162 -6.32 -1.58 -19.77
C ASN A 162 -6.80 -2.73 -18.88
N ILE A 163 -7.83 -2.56 -18.06
CA ILE A 163 -8.21 -3.52 -17.01
C ILE A 163 -8.34 -4.96 -17.51
N LEU A 164 -8.91 -5.18 -18.70
CA LEU A 164 -9.10 -6.53 -19.27
C LEU A 164 -7.82 -7.18 -19.81
N GLN A 165 -6.79 -6.39 -20.10
CA GLN A 165 -5.52 -6.84 -20.65
C GLN A 165 -4.33 -6.50 -19.75
N ARG A 166 -4.59 -5.89 -18.60
CA ARG A 166 -3.60 -5.34 -17.68
C ARG A 166 -2.50 -6.34 -17.34
N LYS A 167 -2.87 -7.55 -16.91
CA LYS A 167 -1.89 -8.60 -16.57
C LYS A 167 -0.94 -8.90 -17.69
N THR A 168 -1.46 -9.10 -18.90
CA THR A 168 -0.63 -9.42 -20.07
C THR A 168 0.28 -8.27 -20.44
N LEU A 169 -0.28 -7.06 -20.61
CA LEU A 169 0.48 -5.90 -21.04
C LEU A 169 1.55 -5.49 -20.04
N TYR A 170 1.21 -5.47 -18.73
CA TYR A 170 2.16 -5.10 -17.69
C TYR A 170 3.24 -6.17 -17.51
N ALA A 171 2.90 -7.46 -17.64
CA ALA A 171 3.89 -8.53 -17.59
C ALA A 171 4.84 -8.50 -18.80
N GLU A 172 4.34 -8.22 -20.01
CA GLU A 172 5.16 -8.11 -21.22
C GLU A 172 6.13 -6.92 -21.14
N GLU A 173 5.67 -5.76 -20.66
CA GLU A 173 6.57 -4.62 -20.49
C GLU A 173 7.53 -4.84 -19.31
N GLY A 174 7.03 -5.31 -18.15
CA GLY A 174 7.84 -5.47 -16.94
C GLY A 174 8.98 -6.45 -17.09
N LYS A 175 8.78 -7.58 -17.80
CA LYS A 175 9.82 -8.59 -18.08
C LYS A 175 11.02 -8.06 -18.86
N GLN A 176 10.91 -6.92 -19.50
CA GLN A 176 12.02 -6.27 -20.18
C GLN A 176 12.98 -5.59 -19.20
N TYR A 177 12.56 -5.34 -17.98
CA TYR A 177 13.28 -4.54 -17.00
C TYR A 177 13.51 -5.24 -15.65
N TYR A 178 12.80 -6.36 -15.40
CA TYR A 178 12.90 -7.08 -14.13
C TYR A 178 12.87 -8.60 -14.38
N HIS A 179 13.84 -9.30 -13.76
CA HIS A 179 14.05 -10.74 -13.97
C HIS A 179 13.59 -11.59 -12.77
N GLY A 180 13.14 -10.97 -11.68
CA GLY A 180 12.51 -11.65 -10.55
C GLY A 180 11.05 -12.00 -10.79
N ASN A 181 10.36 -12.37 -9.74
CA ASN A 181 8.94 -12.73 -9.80
C ASN A 181 8.07 -11.47 -9.84
N LEU A 182 7.36 -11.25 -10.95
CA LEU A 182 6.50 -10.11 -11.17
C LEU A 182 5.02 -10.51 -11.05
N PHE A 183 4.29 -9.85 -10.17
CA PHE A 183 2.87 -10.08 -9.90
C PHE A 183 2.04 -8.84 -10.26
N ILE A 184 0.96 -9.05 -11.00
CA ILE A 184 0.00 -8.01 -11.38
C ILE A 184 -1.40 -8.53 -11.04
N PRO A 185 -1.86 -8.41 -9.79
CA PRO A 185 -3.16 -8.94 -9.38
C PRO A 185 -4.33 -8.15 -9.97
N ASP A 186 -5.45 -8.84 -10.19
CA ASP A 186 -6.74 -8.22 -10.42
C ASP A 186 -7.38 -7.79 -9.09
N ASP A 187 -8.38 -6.92 -9.16
CA ASP A 187 -9.12 -6.48 -7.98
C ASP A 187 -9.80 -7.67 -7.29
N GLY A 188 -9.50 -7.87 -6.02
CA GLY A 188 -10.01 -9.00 -5.24
C GLY A 188 -9.26 -10.32 -5.43
N GLU A 189 -8.22 -10.37 -6.24
CA GLU A 189 -7.35 -11.55 -6.35
C GLU A 189 -6.54 -11.75 -5.08
N ILE A 190 -6.43 -12.99 -4.66
CA ILE A 190 -5.64 -13.37 -3.49
C ILE A 190 -4.27 -13.86 -3.96
N ILE A 191 -3.22 -13.17 -3.53
CA ILE A 191 -1.83 -13.58 -3.76
C ILE A 191 -1.26 -14.16 -2.47
N ASN A 192 -0.74 -15.38 -2.55
CA ASN A 192 -0.02 -15.99 -1.43
C ASN A 192 1.42 -15.48 -1.43
N LEU A 193 1.79 -14.71 -0.40
CA LEU A 193 3.11 -14.13 -0.26
C LEU A 193 4.11 -15.04 0.48
N ILE A 194 3.68 -16.23 0.88
CA ILE A 194 4.56 -17.23 1.52
C ILE A 194 5.23 -18.03 0.40
N ASN A 195 6.56 -18.03 0.37
CA ASN A 195 7.30 -18.92 -0.52
C ASN A 195 7.02 -20.38 -0.14
N GLN A 196 6.56 -21.17 -1.10
CA GLN A 196 6.37 -22.63 -0.95
C GLN A 196 7.71 -23.33 -1.02
#